data_7a4d78a21ad2b4900f303b999d9b5108
#
_entry.id   7a4d78a21ad2b4900f303b999d9b5108
#
_cell.length_a   1.000
_cell.length_b   1.000
_cell.length_c   1.000
_cell.angle_alpha   90.00
_cell.angle_beta   90.00
_cell.angle_gamma   90.00
#
_symmetry.space_group_name_H-M   'P 1'
#
loop_
_entity.id
_entity.type
_entity.pdbx_description
1 polymer ?
#
loop_
_entity_poly.entity_id
_entity_poly.type
_entity_poly.pdbx_seq_one_letter_code
_entity_poly.pdbx_strand_id
1 'polypeptide(L)'
;MEIQYLKTVLLVATHLNFSKVAEEIPCAPSSVSRQVKCVEEALGITLFDRPARGERLKLTGPGTSVLPYIAQVVGQYESLEFHISRLKGQDEKPYT
;
A
#
# COMPACT_ATOMS: atom_id res chain seq x y z
N MET A 1 8.31 5.00 -7.46
CA MET A 1 7.42 4.29 -6.52
C MET A 1 5.98 4.57 -6.89
N GLU A 2 5.17 3.54 -6.96
CA GLU A 2 3.78 3.69 -7.36
C GLU A 2 2.86 3.73 -6.15
N ILE A 3 1.76 4.48 -6.31
CA ILE A 3 0.76 4.58 -5.23
C ILE A 3 0.20 3.20 -4.86
N GLN A 4 0.10 2.30 -5.82
CA GLN A 4 -0.39 0.95 -5.57
C GLN A 4 0.49 0.23 -4.56
N TYR A 5 1.80 0.49 -4.59
CA TYR A 5 2.73 -0.12 -3.65
C TYR A 5 2.50 0.40 -2.23
N LEU A 6 2.11 1.68 -2.10
CA LEU A 6 1.76 2.22 -0.79
C LEU A 6 0.51 1.55 -0.24
N LYS A 7 -0.47 1.27 -1.09
CA LYS A 7 -1.66 0.52 -0.68
C LYS A 7 -1.29 -0.88 -0.20
N THR A 8 -0.36 -1.52 -0.90
CA THR A 8 0.13 -2.84 -0.52
C THR A 8 0.80 -2.79 0.85
N VAL A 9 1.60 -1.75 1.13
CA VAL A 9 2.22 -1.56 2.44
C VAL A 9 1.16 -1.49 3.54
N LEU A 10 0.07 -0.76 3.31
CA LEU A 10 -1.00 -0.66 4.30
C LEU A 10 -1.66 -2.00 4.56
N LEU A 11 -1.86 -2.80 3.53
CA LEU A 11 -2.42 -4.14 3.67
C LEU A 11 -1.49 -5.04 4.46
N VAL A 12 -0.19 -4.98 4.17
CA VAL A 12 0.80 -5.77 4.90
C VAL A 12 0.82 -5.36 6.36
N ALA A 13 0.73 -4.07 6.65
CA ALA A 13 0.69 -3.58 8.03
C ALA A 13 -0.55 -4.09 8.78
N THR A 14 -1.65 -4.25 8.05
CA THR A 14 -2.90 -4.74 8.64
C THR A 14 -2.82 -6.23 8.95
N HIS A 15 -2.32 -7.02 8.01
CA HIS A 15 -2.32 -8.48 8.13
C HIS A 15 -1.05 -9.04 8.74
N LEU A 16 0.08 -8.33 8.58
CA LEU A 16 1.40 -8.76 9.01
C LEU A 16 1.73 -10.15 8.46
N ASN A 17 1.35 -10.38 7.20
CA ASN A 17 1.52 -11.68 6.54
C ASN A 17 1.45 -11.47 5.02
N PHE A 18 2.55 -11.71 4.33
CA PHE A 18 2.63 -11.52 2.88
C PHE A 18 1.67 -12.44 2.11
N SER A 19 1.53 -13.68 2.56
CA SER A 19 0.64 -14.62 1.89
C SER A 19 -0.81 -14.19 1.98
N LYS A 20 -1.20 -13.66 3.12
CA LYS A 20 -2.57 -13.17 3.32
C LYS A 20 -2.88 -12.01 2.39
N VAL A 21 -1.93 -11.09 2.26
CA VAL A 21 -2.10 -9.95 1.36
C VAL A 21 -2.17 -10.42 -0.09
N ALA A 22 -1.38 -11.42 -0.45
CA ALA A 22 -1.37 -11.95 -1.81
C ALA A 22 -2.71 -12.60 -2.17
N GLU A 23 -3.50 -13.03 -1.19
CA GLU A 23 -4.84 -13.54 -1.45
C GLU A 23 -5.81 -12.42 -1.79
N GLU A 24 -5.61 -11.24 -1.22
CA GLU A 24 -6.49 -10.09 -1.44
C GLU A 24 -6.15 -9.36 -2.74
N ILE A 25 -4.87 -9.24 -3.06
CA ILE A 25 -4.45 -8.70 -4.33
C ILE A 25 -3.88 -9.88 -5.13
N PRO A 26 -4.49 -10.27 -6.24
CA PRO A 26 -4.12 -11.51 -6.92
C PRO A 26 -2.71 -11.46 -7.47
N CYS A 27 -1.76 -11.88 -6.65
CA CYS A 27 -0.35 -11.95 -7.02
C CYS A 27 0.34 -12.94 -6.08
N ALA A 28 1.59 -13.28 -6.40
CA ALA A 28 2.38 -14.17 -5.56
C ALA A 28 2.86 -13.43 -4.31
N PRO A 29 3.04 -14.14 -3.18
CA PRO A 29 3.60 -13.51 -1.97
C PRO A 29 4.96 -12.84 -2.22
N SER A 30 5.78 -13.39 -3.12
CA SER A 30 7.06 -12.78 -3.48
C SER A 30 6.87 -11.42 -4.16
N SER A 31 5.77 -11.24 -4.90
CA SER A 31 5.45 -9.96 -5.53
C SER A 31 5.08 -8.93 -4.47
N VAL A 32 4.31 -9.33 -3.46
CA VAL A 32 3.96 -8.46 -2.35
C VAL A 32 5.22 -8.00 -1.63
N SER A 33 6.11 -8.93 -1.32
CA SER A 33 7.37 -8.63 -0.65
C SER A 33 8.22 -7.65 -1.46
N ARG A 34 8.26 -7.83 -2.79
CA ARG A 34 9.02 -6.96 -3.67
C ARG A 34 8.45 -5.54 -3.70
N GLN A 35 7.12 -5.41 -3.72
CA GLN A 35 6.48 -4.10 -3.70
C GLN A 35 6.82 -3.35 -2.42
N VAL A 36 6.76 -4.04 -1.28
CA VAL A 36 7.14 -3.46 0.00
C VAL A 36 8.60 -3.01 -0.03
N LYS A 37 9.47 -3.85 -0.56
CA LYS A 37 10.89 -3.52 -0.65
C LYS A 37 11.13 -2.30 -1.52
N CYS A 38 10.37 -2.17 -2.61
CA CYS A 38 10.46 -1.01 -3.48
C CYS A 38 10.13 0.27 -2.73
N VAL A 39 9.10 0.25 -1.90
CA VAL A 39 8.72 1.40 -1.08
C VAL A 39 9.82 1.70 -0.06
N GLU A 40 10.34 0.67 0.60
CA GLU A 40 11.41 0.84 1.58
C GLU A 40 12.62 1.51 0.95
N GLU A 41 13.00 1.06 -0.24
CA GLU A 41 14.15 1.64 -0.95
C GLU A 41 13.87 3.08 -1.36
N ALA A 42 12.67 3.37 -1.84
CA ALA A 42 12.32 4.72 -2.25
C ALA A 42 12.30 5.70 -1.08
N LEU A 43 11.85 5.23 0.09
CA LEU A 43 11.77 6.06 1.28
C LEU A 43 13.08 6.09 2.07
N GLY A 44 13.96 5.12 1.83
CA GLY A 44 15.23 5.03 2.53
C GLY A 44 15.11 4.53 3.95
N ILE A 45 14.04 3.81 4.29
CA ILE A 45 13.85 3.25 5.62
C ILE A 45 13.30 1.82 5.51
N THR A 46 13.50 1.06 6.57
CA THR A 46 12.93 -0.29 6.67
C THR A 46 11.58 -0.19 7.39
N LEU A 47 10.53 -0.68 6.76
CA LEU A 47 9.18 -0.60 7.32
C LEU A 47 8.83 -1.83 8.14
N PHE A 48 9.32 -2.98 7.74
CA PHE A 48 8.99 -4.25 8.39
C PHE A 48 10.24 -5.03 8.73
N ASP A 49 10.25 -5.62 9.94
CA ASP A 49 11.24 -6.61 10.32
C ASP A 49 10.81 -7.95 9.77
N ARG A 50 11.62 -8.50 8.88
CA ARG A 50 11.34 -9.81 8.34
C ARG A 50 11.80 -10.84 9.35
N PRO A 51 10.87 -11.67 9.83
CA PRO A 51 11.18 -12.55 10.95
C PRO A 51 12.07 -13.70 10.54
N ALA A 52 12.76 -14.23 11.54
CA ALA A 52 13.33 -15.54 11.42
C ALA A 52 12.21 -16.54 11.22
N ARG A 53 12.58 -17.75 10.84
CA ARG A 53 11.64 -18.81 10.54
C ARG A 53 10.64 -19.02 11.68
N GLY A 54 9.36 -18.99 11.35
CA GLY A 54 8.30 -19.26 12.33
C GLY A 54 7.84 -18.06 13.11
N GLU A 55 8.45 -16.89 12.93
CA GLU A 55 8.02 -15.68 13.61
C GLU A 55 7.11 -14.84 12.73
N ARG A 56 6.35 -13.96 13.36
CA ARG A 56 5.45 -13.08 12.64
C ARG A 56 6.19 -11.84 12.13
N LEU A 57 5.74 -11.35 11.00
CA LEU A 57 6.21 -10.08 10.46
C LEU A 57 5.82 -8.96 11.43
N LYS A 58 6.72 -7.98 11.62
CA LYS A 58 6.50 -6.87 12.54
C LYS A 58 6.85 -5.56 11.88
N LEU A 59 6.17 -4.49 12.29
CA LEU A 59 6.57 -3.15 11.90
C LEU A 59 7.82 -2.74 12.68
N THR A 60 8.71 -2.03 11.99
CA THR A 60 9.86 -1.39 12.66
C THR A 60 9.38 -0.12 13.36
N GLY A 61 10.24 0.47 14.18
CA GLY A 61 9.97 1.79 14.75
C GLY A 61 9.68 2.84 13.66
N PRO A 62 10.58 2.99 12.68
CA PRO A 62 10.30 3.90 11.56
C PRO A 62 9.02 3.54 10.81
N GLY A 63 8.75 2.25 10.59
CA GLY A 63 7.53 1.82 9.92
C GLY A 63 6.28 2.28 10.67
N THR A 64 6.26 2.08 11.97
CA THR A 64 5.15 2.53 12.81
C THR A 64 4.99 4.04 12.74
N SER A 65 6.10 4.77 12.74
CA SER A 65 6.09 6.23 12.71
C SER A 65 5.52 6.78 11.39
N VAL A 66 5.87 6.19 10.25
CA VAL A 66 5.46 6.74 8.96
C VAL A 66 4.13 6.20 8.46
N LEU A 67 3.64 5.12 9.04
CA LEU A 67 2.42 4.48 8.58
C LEU A 67 1.22 5.44 8.49
N PRO A 68 0.95 6.29 9.48
CA PRO A 68 -0.15 7.26 9.37
C PRO A 68 -0.01 8.19 8.17
N TYR A 69 1.23 8.57 7.85
CA TYR A 69 1.47 9.45 6.70
C TYR A 69 1.22 8.73 5.39
N ILE A 70 1.63 7.47 5.31
CA ILE A 70 1.33 6.64 4.14
C ILE A 70 -0.18 6.52 3.96
N ALA A 71 -0.91 6.29 5.06
CA ALA A 71 -2.36 6.19 5.01
C ALA A 71 -3.00 7.49 4.51
N GLN A 72 -2.46 8.63 4.92
CA GLN A 72 -2.96 9.92 4.45
C GLN A 72 -2.73 10.10 2.94
N VAL A 73 -1.55 9.73 2.47
CA VAL A 73 -1.23 9.84 1.05
C VAL A 73 -2.19 8.97 0.22
N VAL A 74 -2.37 7.73 0.64
CA VAL A 74 -3.29 6.81 -0.06
C VAL A 74 -4.71 7.34 -0.01
N GLY A 75 -5.15 7.83 1.15
CA GLY A 75 -6.49 8.38 1.32
C GLY A 75 -6.74 9.57 0.40
N GLN A 76 -5.76 10.47 0.29
CA GLN A 76 -5.88 11.63 -0.60
C GLN A 76 -5.91 11.19 -2.06
N TYR A 77 -5.11 10.20 -2.41
CA TYR A 77 -5.13 9.68 -3.77
C TYR A 77 -6.49 9.07 -4.12
N GLU A 78 -7.06 8.33 -3.19
CA GLU A 78 -8.38 7.73 -3.40
C GLU A 78 -9.46 8.81 -3.51
N SER A 79 -9.34 9.87 -2.73
CA SER A 79 -10.25 11.01 -2.84
C SER A 79 -10.14 11.67 -4.21
N LEU A 80 -8.92 11.80 -4.70
CA LEU A 80 -8.68 12.34 -6.05
C LEU A 80 -9.34 11.46 -7.11
N GLU A 81 -9.15 10.15 -7.01
CA GLU A 81 -9.77 9.21 -7.96
C GLU A 81 -11.29 9.32 -7.94
N PHE A 82 -11.85 9.41 -6.75
CA PHE A 82 -13.30 9.52 -6.59
C PHE A 82 -13.81 10.82 -7.22
N HIS A 83 -13.12 11.92 -6.98
CA HIS A 83 -13.51 13.21 -7.55
C HIS A 83 -13.45 13.20 -9.08
N ILE A 84 -12.37 12.63 -9.63
CA ILE A 84 -12.23 12.53 -11.08
C ILE A 84 -13.34 11.65 -11.68
N SER A 85 -13.65 10.56 -10.99
CA SER A 85 -14.73 9.68 -11.42
C SER A 85 -16.06 10.44 -11.51
N ARG A 86 -16.34 11.30 -10.54
CA ARG A 86 -17.54 12.12 -10.55
C ARG A 86 -17.53 13.13 -11.69
N LEU A 87 -16.39 13.75 -11.93
CA LEU A 87 -16.25 14.70 -13.03
C LEU A 87 -16.49 14.00 -14.37
N LYS A 88 -15.94 12.81 -14.56
CA LYS A 88 -16.13 12.05 -15.78
C LYS A 88 -17.59 11.67 -15.97
N GLY A 89 -18.26 11.31 -14.90
CA GLY A 89 -19.68 11.01 -14.96
C GLY A 89 -20.50 12.22 -15.39
N GLN A 90 -20.11 13.41 -14.94
CA GLN A 90 -20.75 14.65 -15.35
C GLN A 90 -20.43 14.98 -16.79
N ASP A 91 -19.18 14.76 -17.21
CA ASP A 91 -18.74 15.04 -18.56
C ASP A 91 -19.44 14.15 -19.57
N GLU A 92 -19.86 12.97 -19.18
CA GLU A 92 -20.58 12.07 -20.05
C GLU A 92 -22.03 12.44 -20.21
N LYS A 93 -22.45 13.53 -19.59
CA LYS A 93 -23.83 13.97 -19.69
C LYS A 93 -24.03 14.89 -20.90
N PRO A 94 -25.21 15.47 -21.04
CA PRO A 94 -25.66 16.01 -22.32
C PRO A 94 -24.78 17.03 -23.00
N TYR A 95 -23.87 17.64 -22.29
CA TYR A 95 -23.00 18.60 -22.95
C TYR A 95 -21.83 17.95 -23.67
N THR A 96 -21.74 16.65 -23.64
CA THR A 96 -20.71 15.92 -24.38
C THR A 96 -21.25 15.40 -25.69
#